data_2d7a5cbf9828c2c77ca10809b0ca6b16
#
_entry.id   2d7a5cbf9828c2c77ca10809b0ca6b16
#
_cell.length_a   1.000
_cell.length_b   1.000
_cell.length_c   1.000
_cell.angle_alpha   90.00
_cell.angle_beta   90.00
_cell.angle_gamma   90.00
#
_symmetry.space_group_name_H-M   'P 1'
#
loop_
_entity.id
_entity.type
_entity.pdbx_description
1 polymer ?
#
loop_
_entity_poly.entity_id
_entity_poly.type
_entity_poly.pdbx_seq_one_letter_code
_entity_poly.pdbx_strand_id
1 'polypeptide(L)'
;MALVDREMFGRRNGFTMIEMLAVLAVVAILALMAIPSFQDQIVRDQINTALPLADIAKKPVAASWALAGSFPADNAAAGLPSADRIVNNHISAVVVQDGAIHITFGNRANGVISGKTLTLRPAVVEDAQIVPVSWVCGMAEAPAKMTAKGANRTNIPVNFLPFACRARAPAK
;
A
#
# COMPACT_ATOMS: atom_id res chain seq x y z
N MET A 1 -34.62 -68.66 26.34
CA MET A 1 -34.86 -67.51 25.45
C MET A 1 -33.71 -66.52 25.70
N ALA A 2 -32.63 -66.63 24.93
CA ALA A 2 -31.41 -65.92 25.17
C ALA A 2 -31.31 -64.78 24.17
N LEU A 3 -31.29 -63.53 24.66
CA LEU A 3 -31.08 -62.34 23.92
C LEU A 3 -29.56 -62.19 23.70
N VAL A 4 -29.13 -62.19 22.42
CA VAL A 4 -27.78 -61.98 21.98
C VAL A 4 -27.57 -60.49 21.95
N ASP A 5 -26.84 -59.97 22.92
CA ASP A 5 -26.26 -58.62 22.87
C ASP A 5 -25.11 -58.61 21.86
N ARG A 6 -25.37 -57.97 20.73
CA ARG A 6 -24.41 -57.76 19.68
C ARG A 6 -23.69 -56.43 19.95
N GLU A 7 -22.64 -56.51 20.74
CA GLU A 7 -21.69 -55.41 20.90
C GLU A 7 -21.14 -55.02 19.56
N MET A 8 -21.62 -53.88 19.01
CA MET A 8 -21.00 -53.22 17.88
C MET A 8 -19.69 -52.53 18.34
N PHE A 9 -18.64 -53.32 18.39
CA PHE A 9 -17.28 -52.78 18.54
C PHE A 9 -16.94 -51.97 17.30
N GLY A 10 -17.13 -50.63 17.36
CA GLY A 10 -16.71 -49.72 16.35
C GLY A 10 -15.18 -49.83 16.13
N ARG A 11 -14.79 -50.33 14.97
CA ARG A 11 -13.39 -50.39 14.54
C ARG A 11 -12.78 -48.99 14.62
N ARG A 12 -12.02 -48.71 15.63
CA ARG A 12 -11.14 -47.55 15.69
C ARG A 12 -10.00 -47.80 14.69
N ASN A 13 -10.17 -47.30 13.45
CA ASN A 13 -9.09 -47.30 12.47
C ASN A 13 -8.05 -46.29 12.94
N GLY A 14 -6.92 -46.77 13.47
CA GLY A 14 -5.77 -45.95 13.75
C GLY A 14 -5.11 -45.50 12.43
N PHE A 15 -4.59 -44.30 12.41
CA PHE A 15 -3.83 -43.78 11.26
C PHE A 15 -2.58 -44.62 11.03
N THR A 16 -2.30 -44.98 9.80
CA THR A 16 -1.07 -45.69 9.41
C THR A 16 0.10 -44.72 9.33
N MET A 17 1.31 -45.21 9.55
CA MET A 17 2.54 -44.38 9.41
C MET A 17 2.64 -43.75 8.02
N ILE A 18 2.27 -44.49 6.96
CA ILE A 18 2.31 -43.96 5.58
C ILE A 18 1.27 -42.88 5.33
N GLU A 19 0.10 -42.97 5.96
CA GLU A 19 -0.95 -41.95 5.85
C GLU A 19 -0.52 -40.65 6.49
N MET A 20 0.14 -40.70 7.65
CA MET A 20 0.74 -39.53 8.30
C MET A 20 1.83 -38.88 7.46
N LEU A 21 2.71 -39.69 6.82
CA LEU A 21 3.73 -39.18 5.93
C LEU A 21 3.13 -38.50 4.70
N ALA A 22 2.09 -39.08 4.11
CA ALA A 22 1.40 -38.50 2.97
C ALA A 22 0.74 -37.15 3.33
N VAL A 23 0.05 -37.06 4.48
CA VAL A 23 -0.54 -35.81 4.98
C VAL A 23 0.53 -34.74 5.22
N LEU A 24 1.65 -35.10 5.88
CA LEU A 24 2.75 -34.16 6.12
C LEU A 24 3.36 -33.64 4.83
N ALA A 25 3.51 -34.50 3.81
CA ALA A 25 4.01 -34.09 2.49
C ALA A 25 3.08 -33.05 1.83
N VAL A 26 1.76 -33.28 1.85
CA VAL A 26 0.79 -32.35 1.30
C VAL A 26 0.78 -31.01 2.06
N VAL A 27 0.80 -31.05 3.40
CA VAL A 27 0.84 -29.85 4.25
C VAL A 27 2.12 -29.05 3.98
N ALA A 28 3.29 -29.72 3.81
CA ALA A 28 4.54 -29.05 3.47
C ALA A 28 4.47 -28.33 2.12
N ILE A 29 3.89 -28.94 1.09
CA ILE A 29 3.71 -28.32 -0.23
C ILE A 29 2.80 -27.09 -0.13
N LEU A 30 1.67 -27.19 0.57
CA LEU A 30 0.75 -26.08 0.76
C LEU A 30 1.38 -24.93 1.55
N ALA A 31 2.19 -25.24 2.56
CA ALA A 31 2.92 -24.24 3.35
C ALA A 31 3.92 -23.45 2.47
N LEU A 32 4.65 -24.12 1.58
CA LEU A 32 5.59 -23.45 0.67
C LEU A 32 4.90 -22.46 -0.29
N MET A 33 3.63 -22.72 -0.69
CA MET A 33 2.86 -21.81 -1.54
C MET A 33 2.27 -20.61 -0.78
N ALA A 34 2.03 -20.76 0.52
CA ALA A 34 1.43 -19.71 1.35
C ALA A 34 2.42 -18.59 1.71
N ILE A 35 3.69 -18.91 1.93
CA ILE A 35 4.71 -17.96 2.42
C ILE A 35 4.86 -16.72 1.52
N PRO A 36 4.96 -16.80 0.17
CA PRO A 36 5.15 -15.62 -0.67
C PRO A 36 4.01 -14.61 -0.58
N SER A 37 2.75 -15.07 -0.47
CA SER A 37 1.58 -14.20 -0.42
C SER A 37 1.49 -13.39 0.86
N PHE A 38 1.97 -13.91 1.98
CA PHE A 38 2.02 -13.19 3.25
C PHE A 38 3.03 -12.03 3.22
N GLN A 39 4.18 -12.21 2.58
CA GLN A 39 5.18 -11.16 2.48
C GLN A 39 4.66 -9.97 1.66
N ASP A 40 3.99 -10.23 0.54
CA ASP A 40 3.38 -9.19 -0.28
C ASP A 40 2.32 -8.39 0.48
N GLN A 41 1.54 -9.06 1.31
CA GLN A 41 0.50 -8.42 2.13
C GLN A 41 1.13 -7.49 3.18
N ILE A 42 2.16 -7.94 3.90
CA ILE A 42 2.88 -7.13 4.89
C ILE A 42 3.43 -5.85 4.25
N VAL A 43 4.02 -5.95 3.07
CA VAL A 43 4.56 -4.78 2.35
C VAL A 43 3.44 -3.80 1.99
N ARG A 44 2.30 -4.28 1.47
CA ARG A 44 1.14 -3.43 1.16
C ARG A 44 0.58 -2.75 2.40
N ASP A 45 0.52 -3.45 3.53
CA ASP A 45 0.03 -2.89 4.79
C ASP A 45 0.97 -1.79 5.30
N GLN A 46 2.29 -1.95 5.16
CA GLN A 46 3.24 -0.88 5.46
C GLN A 46 3.03 0.35 4.59
N ILE A 47 2.76 0.18 3.29
CA ILE A 47 2.46 1.29 2.39
C ILE A 47 1.13 1.96 2.78
N ASN A 48 0.08 1.20 3.08
CA ASN A 48 -1.19 1.75 3.52
C ASN A 48 -1.07 2.53 4.84
N THR A 49 -0.27 2.05 5.77
CA THR A 49 0.00 2.72 7.06
C THR A 49 0.81 4.01 6.88
N ALA A 50 1.56 4.12 5.77
CA ALA A 50 2.34 5.31 5.45
C ALA A 50 1.50 6.45 4.88
N LEU A 51 0.41 6.14 4.15
CA LEU A 51 -0.41 7.14 3.47
C LEU A 51 -1.00 8.24 4.39
N PRO A 52 -1.48 7.95 5.61
CA PRO A 52 -1.97 8.98 6.52
C PRO A 52 -0.93 10.02 6.92
N LEU A 53 0.37 9.67 6.92
CA LEU A 53 1.42 10.65 7.22
C LEU A 53 1.51 11.73 6.11
N ALA A 54 1.20 11.38 4.88
CA ALA A 54 1.13 12.34 3.79
C ALA A 54 0.00 13.36 3.94
N ASP A 55 -1.04 13.07 4.73
CA ASP A 55 -2.16 13.99 4.96
C ASP A 55 -1.71 15.28 5.65
N ILE A 56 -0.60 15.23 6.39
CA ILE A 56 0.06 16.42 6.96
C ILE A 56 0.42 17.40 5.84
N ALA A 57 0.92 16.91 4.72
CA ALA A 57 1.33 17.74 3.58
C ALA A 57 0.17 18.06 2.63
N LYS A 58 -0.84 17.19 2.51
CA LYS A 58 -1.98 17.39 1.59
C LYS A 58 -2.76 18.67 1.89
N LYS A 59 -2.99 18.94 3.17
CA LYS A 59 -3.79 20.14 3.59
C LYS A 59 -3.13 21.45 3.17
N PRO A 60 -1.87 21.76 3.52
CA PRO A 60 -1.24 23.01 3.13
C PRO A 60 -1.03 23.12 1.63
N VAL A 61 -0.71 22.02 0.93
CA VAL A 61 -0.59 22.03 -0.54
C VAL A 61 -1.91 22.35 -1.21
N ALA A 62 -3.02 21.75 -0.76
CA ALA A 62 -4.36 22.06 -1.29
C ALA A 62 -4.79 23.49 -0.96
N ALA A 63 -4.48 23.99 0.24
CA ALA A 63 -4.77 25.36 0.64
C ALA A 63 -4.00 26.39 -0.23
N SER A 64 -2.74 26.13 -0.55
CA SER A 64 -1.95 26.98 -1.43
C SER A 64 -2.59 27.11 -2.82
N TRP A 65 -3.07 26.01 -3.40
CA TRP A 65 -3.80 26.02 -4.66
C TRP A 65 -5.09 26.86 -4.58
N ALA A 66 -5.90 26.63 -3.54
CA ALA A 66 -7.18 27.34 -3.36
C ALA A 66 -7.01 28.85 -3.17
N LEU A 67 -5.92 29.29 -2.52
CA LEU A 67 -5.65 30.70 -2.22
C LEU A 67 -4.88 31.43 -3.32
N ALA A 68 -3.86 30.77 -3.88
CA ALA A 68 -2.89 31.41 -4.77
C ALA A 68 -2.93 30.86 -6.22
N GLY A 69 -3.68 29.80 -6.50
CA GLY A 69 -3.70 29.15 -7.81
C GLY A 69 -2.36 28.52 -8.19
N SER A 70 -1.47 28.32 -7.21
CA SER A 70 -0.14 27.74 -7.42
C SER A 70 0.20 26.75 -6.31
N PHE A 71 1.05 25.79 -6.61
CA PHE A 71 1.51 24.82 -5.65
C PHE A 71 2.83 25.24 -5.01
N PRO A 72 3.07 24.89 -3.73
CA PRO A 72 4.34 25.18 -3.07
C PRO A 72 5.48 24.39 -3.71
N ALA A 73 6.61 25.07 -3.87
CA ALA A 73 7.80 24.48 -4.50
C ALA A 73 8.46 23.41 -3.59
N ASP A 74 8.40 23.60 -2.27
CA ASP A 74 9.06 22.73 -1.28
C ASP A 74 8.30 22.68 0.05
N ASN A 75 8.84 21.95 1.04
CA ASN A 75 8.28 21.84 2.38
C ASN A 75 8.17 23.21 3.07
N ALA A 76 9.18 24.07 2.93
CA ALA A 76 9.21 25.38 3.59
C ALA A 76 8.11 26.29 3.02
N ALA A 77 7.95 26.32 1.70
CA ALA A 77 6.88 27.05 1.03
C ALA A 77 5.48 26.52 1.39
N ALA A 78 5.38 25.23 1.76
CA ALA A 78 4.16 24.62 2.26
C ALA A 78 3.94 24.85 3.76
N GLY A 79 4.83 25.54 4.46
CA GLY A 79 4.77 25.71 5.92
C GLY A 79 5.01 24.42 6.71
N LEU A 80 5.69 23.45 6.12
CA LEU A 80 5.99 22.15 6.72
C LEU A 80 7.41 22.11 7.30
N PRO A 81 7.66 21.24 8.28
CA PRO A 81 9.02 20.94 8.76
C PRO A 81 9.89 20.39 7.62
N SER A 82 11.22 20.38 7.85
CA SER A 82 12.15 19.71 6.94
C SER A 82 11.77 18.24 6.74
N ALA A 83 12.07 17.70 5.57
CA ALA A 83 11.62 16.39 5.13
C ALA A 83 12.00 15.24 6.08
N ASP A 84 13.18 15.34 6.70
CA ASP A 84 13.74 14.39 7.66
C ASP A 84 13.08 14.44 9.05
N ARG A 85 12.20 15.39 9.29
CA ARG A 85 11.38 15.50 10.51
C ARG A 85 9.97 14.98 10.37
N ILE A 86 9.53 14.69 9.16
CA ILE A 86 8.21 14.07 8.89
C ILE A 86 8.45 12.58 8.68
N VAL A 87 8.58 11.85 9.78
CA VAL A 87 9.02 10.45 9.80
C VAL A 87 8.13 9.58 10.68
N ASN A 88 8.17 8.28 10.46
CA ASN A 88 7.59 7.26 11.34
C ASN A 88 8.41 5.95 11.28
N ASN A 89 7.83 4.85 11.77
CA ASN A 89 8.51 3.54 11.77
C ASN A 89 8.88 3.02 10.37
N HIS A 90 8.19 3.46 9.33
CA HIS A 90 8.38 2.95 7.96
C HIS A 90 8.73 4.04 6.95
N ILE A 91 8.69 5.32 7.37
CA ILE A 91 8.98 6.48 6.52
C ILE A 91 10.20 7.20 7.06
N SER A 92 11.17 7.44 6.19
CA SER A 92 12.40 8.17 6.50
C SER A 92 12.33 9.64 6.10
N ALA A 93 11.46 10.02 5.17
CA ALA A 93 11.28 11.41 4.76
C ALA A 93 9.97 11.63 4.00
N VAL A 94 9.41 12.85 4.12
CA VAL A 94 8.32 13.34 3.27
C VAL A 94 8.73 14.67 2.67
N VAL A 95 8.82 14.73 1.34
CA VAL A 95 9.23 15.90 0.57
C VAL A 95 8.06 16.41 -0.26
N VAL A 96 7.79 17.69 -0.17
CA VAL A 96 6.93 18.41 -1.14
C VAL A 96 7.84 18.97 -2.23
N GLN A 97 7.43 18.79 -3.48
CA GLN A 97 8.09 19.39 -4.64
C GLN A 97 7.05 19.73 -5.70
N ASP A 98 6.92 21.02 -6.02
CA ASP A 98 5.94 21.52 -6.99
C ASP A 98 4.53 20.97 -6.76
N GLY A 99 4.13 20.88 -5.48
CA GLY A 99 2.87 20.33 -5.03
C GLY A 99 2.82 18.79 -4.94
N ALA A 100 3.69 18.05 -5.59
CA ALA A 100 3.78 16.61 -5.42
C ALA A 100 4.40 16.25 -4.07
N ILE A 101 3.85 15.24 -3.42
CA ILE A 101 4.30 14.73 -2.12
C ILE A 101 5.03 13.42 -2.35
N HIS A 102 6.31 13.38 -2.04
CA HIS A 102 7.17 12.22 -2.16
C HIS A 102 7.42 11.61 -0.78
N ILE A 103 6.96 10.38 -0.57
CA ILE A 103 7.13 9.62 0.66
C ILE A 103 8.25 8.62 0.43
N THR A 104 9.36 8.76 1.15
CA THR A 104 10.47 7.81 1.09
C THR A 104 10.36 6.81 2.23
N PHE A 105 10.32 5.53 1.89
CA PHE A 105 10.32 4.44 2.85
C PHE A 105 11.72 4.19 3.39
N GLY A 106 11.81 3.87 4.69
CA GLY A 106 13.07 3.62 5.36
C GLY A 106 12.82 3.16 6.79
N ASN A 107 13.80 3.40 7.68
CA ASN A 107 13.72 2.98 9.08
C ASN A 107 13.49 1.45 9.19
N ARG A 108 12.31 1.02 9.65
CA ARG A 108 11.92 -0.39 9.79
C ARG A 108 11.07 -0.89 8.62
N ALA A 109 11.06 -0.19 7.49
CA ALA A 109 10.36 -0.65 6.30
C ALA A 109 10.96 -1.97 5.79
N ASN A 110 10.10 -2.81 5.20
CA ASN A 110 10.54 -4.05 4.56
C ASN A 110 11.61 -3.75 3.50
N GLY A 111 12.64 -4.61 3.40
CA GLY A 111 13.77 -4.41 2.50
C GLY A 111 13.37 -4.21 1.02
N VAL A 112 12.21 -4.74 0.60
CA VAL A 112 11.69 -4.57 -0.77
C VAL A 112 11.31 -3.11 -1.07
N ILE A 113 10.85 -2.36 -0.07
CA ILE A 113 10.42 -0.95 -0.23
C ILE A 113 11.36 0.05 0.45
N SER A 114 12.31 -0.41 1.24
CA SER A 114 13.31 0.46 1.88
C SER A 114 14.10 1.24 0.83
N GLY A 115 14.25 2.56 1.03
CA GLY A 115 14.87 3.47 0.08
C GLY A 115 14.02 3.81 -1.15
N LYS A 116 12.81 3.23 -1.29
CA LYS A 116 11.90 3.53 -2.39
C LYS A 116 10.95 4.66 -2.05
N THR A 117 10.42 5.29 -3.09
CA THR A 117 9.54 6.46 -2.99
C THR A 117 8.16 6.14 -3.55
N LEU A 118 7.14 6.58 -2.85
CA LEU A 118 5.76 6.69 -3.32
C LEU A 118 5.42 8.17 -3.51
N THR A 119 4.85 8.52 -4.65
CA THR A 119 4.45 9.91 -4.93
C THR A 119 2.94 10.06 -4.91
N LEU A 120 2.46 11.10 -4.24
CA LEU A 120 1.10 11.59 -4.33
C LEU A 120 1.12 12.91 -5.09
N ARG A 121 0.37 12.99 -6.19
CA ARG A 121 0.30 14.18 -7.03
C ARG A 121 -1.05 14.85 -6.88
N PRO A 122 -1.12 16.18 -6.72
CA PRO A 122 -2.38 16.89 -6.75
C PRO A 122 -2.94 16.89 -8.17
N ALA A 123 -4.21 16.57 -8.33
CA ALA A 123 -4.95 16.73 -9.57
C ALA A 123 -6.00 17.83 -9.40
N VAL A 124 -6.04 18.75 -10.33
CA VAL A 124 -6.87 19.96 -10.29
C VAL A 124 -7.59 20.20 -11.61
N VAL A 125 -8.68 20.92 -11.58
CA VAL A 125 -9.27 21.56 -12.75
C VAL A 125 -8.60 22.92 -12.90
N GLU A 126 -7.93 23.18 -14.03
CA GLU A 126 -7.01 24.31 -14.17
C GLU A 126 -7.68 25.67 -13.94
N ASP A 127 -8.87 25.87 -14.46
CA ASP A 127 -9.59 27.14 -14.38
C ASP A 127 -10.63 27.24 -13.25
N ALA A 128 -10.58 26.30 -12.29
CA ALA A 128 -11.59 26.21 -11.23
C ALA A 128 -10.96 25.87 -9.87
N GLN A 129 -10.31 26.86 -9.25
CA GLN A 129 -9.64 26.72 -7.94
C GLN A 129 -10.61 26.38 -6.79
N ILE A 130 -11.92 26.65 -6.97
CA ILE A 130 -12.96 26.27 -6.00
C ILE A 130 -13.17 24.74 -5.95
N VAL A 131 -12.77 24.02 -6.98
CA VAL A 131 -12.88 22.57 -7.01
C VAL A 131 -11.79 21.97 -6.10
N PRO A 132 -12.17 21.11 -5.14
CA PRO A 132 -11.20 20.49 -4.25
C PRO A 132 -10.13 19.70 -5.01
N VAL A 133 -8.90 19.79 -4.53
CA VAL A 133 -7.77 19.02 -5.07
C VAL A 133 -8.02 17.53 -4.87
N SER A 134 -7.92 16.74 -5.93
CA SER A 134 -7.92 15.30 -5.89
C SER A 134 -6.48 14.78 -5.79
N TRP A 135 -6.26 13.64 -5.14
CA TRP A 135 -4.90 13.13 -4.95
C TRP A 135 -4.69 11.84 -5.76
N VAL A 136 -3.74 11.90 -6.68
CA VAL A 136 -3.37 10.78 -7.53
C VAL A 136 -2.17 10.07 -6.92
N CYS A 137 -2.35 8.79 -6.56
CA CYS A 137 -1.32 7.99 -5.94
C CYS A 137 -0.52 7.19 -6.98
N GLY A 138 0.80 7.28 -6.91
CA GLY A 138 1.70 6.44 -7.68
C GLY A 138 1.47 6.49 -9.18
N MET A 139 1.14 5.35 -9.75
CA MET A 139 0.92 5.17 -11.19
C MET A 139 -0.54 5.38 -11.62
N ALA A 140 -1.44 5.71 -10.69
CA ALA A 140 -2.84 5.95 -11.01
C ALA A 140 -2.98 7.16 -11.95
N GLU A 141 -4.07 7.17 -12.71
CA GLU A 141 -4.46 8.27 -13.58
C GLU A 141 -5.28 9.32 -12.82
N ALA A 142 -5.19 10.55 -13.26
CA ALA A 142 -6.04 11.62 -12.72
C ALA A 142 -7.50 11.36 -13.07
N PRO A 143 -8.46 11.81 -12.22
CA PRO A 143 -9.87 11.81 -12.58
C PRO A 143 -10.13 12.55 -13.89
N ALA A 144 -11.19 12.15 -14.62
CA ALA A 144 -11.57 12.81 -15.85
C ALA A 144 -11.72 14.34 -15.63
N LYS A 145 -11.22 15.13 -16.57
CA LYS A 145 -11.21 16.61 -16.55
C LYS A 145 -10.28 17.24 -15.49
N MET A 146 -9.46 16.44 -14.80
CA MET A 146 -8.43 16.94 -13.88
C MET A 146 -7.03 16.68 -14.45
N THR A 147 -6.11 17.60 -14.21
CA THR A 147 -4.71 17.48 -14.60
C THR A 147 -3.87 17.23 -13.34
N ALA A 148 -3.11 16.15 -13.31
CA ALA A 148 -2.15 15.89 -12.24
C ALA A 148 -0.92 16.79 -12.40
N LYS A 149 -0.55 17.51 -11.35
CA LYS A 149 0.61 18.41 -11.31
C LYS A 149 1.77 17.78 -10.53
N GLY A 150 2.98 18.19 -10.83
CA GLY A 150 4.20 17.69 -10.23
C GLY A 150 4.69 16.35 -10.82
N ALA A 151 5.96 16.06 -10.60
CA ALA A 151 6.62 14.87 -11.15
C ALA A 151 6.25 13.60 -10.36
N ASN A 152 6.04 12.50 -11.06
CA ASN A 152 5.89 11.19 -10.42
C ASN A 152 7.26 10.52 -10.22
N ARG A 153 7.67 10.32 -8.97
CA ARG A 153 8.92 9.64 -8.60
C ARG A 153 8.68 8.26 -7.99
N THR A 154 7.49 7.70 -8.17
CA THR A 154 7.17 6.37 -7.64
C THR A 154 8.06 5.32 -8.31
N ASN A 155 8.82 4.59 -7.47
CA ASN A 155 9.71 3.52 -7.90
C ASN A 155 9.48 2.20 -7.13
N ILE A 156 8.34 2.11 -6.43
CA ILE A 156 7.89 0.86 -5.79
C ILE A 156 7.37 -0.08 -6.88
N PRO A 157 7.74 -1.39 -6.86
CA PRO A 157 7.22 -2.36 -7.81
C PRO A 157 5.69 -2.44 -7.75
N VAL A 158 5.04 -2.52 -8.92
CA VAL A 158 3.58 -2.41 -9.07
C VAL A 158 2.81 -3.47 -8.27
N ASN A 159 3.37 -4.67 -8.11
CA ASN A 159 2.77 -5.75 -7.34
C ASN A 159 2.58 -5.40 -5.84
N PHE A 160 3.41 -4.51 -5.29
CA PHE A 160 3.30 -4.05 -3.90
C PHE A 160 2.45 -2.79 -3.74
N LEU A 161 2.20 -2.04 -4.81
CA LEU A 161 1.34 -0.86 -4.72
C LEU A 161 -0.10 -1.24 -4.35
N PRO A 162 -0.77 -0.47 -3.48
CA PRO A 162 -2.22 -0.55 -3.29
C PRO A 162 -2.97 -0.38 -4.61
N PHE A 163 -4.15 -0.95 -4.75
CA PHE A 163 -4.93 -0.85 -5.99
C PHE A 163 -5.19 0.59 -6.42
N ALA A 164 -5.42 1.49 -5.45
CA ALA A 164 -5.64 2.92 -5.72
C ALA A 164 -4.39 3.64 -6.30
N CYS A 165 -3.20 3.04 -6.19
CA CYS A 165 -1.94 3.61 -6.65
C CYS A 165 -1.39 2.95 -7.91
N ARG A 166 -2.13 2.02 -8.52
CA ARG A 166 -1.76 1.34 -9.76
C ARG A 166 -2.34 2.05 -10.98
N ALA A 167 -1.66 1.93 -12.11
CA ALA A 167 -2.28 2.30 -13.39
C ALA A 167 -3.56 1.47 -13.60
N ARG A 168 -4.62 2.13 -14.02
CA ARG A 168 -5.86 1.45 -14.38
C ARG A 168 -5.59 0.66 -15.67
N ALA A 169 -5.95 -0.63 -15.68
CA ALA A 169 -5.93 -1.38 -16.93
C ALA A 169 -6.86 -0.68 -17.93
N PRO A 170 -6.46 -0.52 -19.21
CA PRO A 170 -7.34 0.06 -20.21
C PRO A 170 -8.65 -0.74 -20.24
N ALA A 171 -9.78 -0.04 -20.17
CA ALA A 171 -11.09 -0.65 -20.35
C ALA A 171 -11.12 -1.28 -21.75
N LYS A 172 -11.37 -2.59 -21.81
CA LYS A 172 -11.56 -3.32 -23.06
C LYS A 172 -12.86 -2.92 -23.71
#